data_f3a05378efd61f0910e7d8307e43995a
#
_entry.id   f3a05378efd61f0910e7d8307e43995a
#
_cell.length_a   1.000
_cell.length_b   1.000
_cell.length_c   1.000
_cell.angle_alpha   90.00
_cell.angle_beta   90.00
_cell.angle_gamma   90.00
#
_symmetry.space_group_name_H-M   'P 1'
#
loop_
_entity.id
_entity.type
_entity.pdbx_description
1 polymer ?
#
loop_
_entity_poly.entity_id
_entity_poly.type
_entity_poly.pdbx_seq_one_letter_code
_entity_poly.pdbx_strand_id
1 'polypeptide(L)'
;PQLRQCGDIDLYVGEAKYVLAHEALKSVVTEIDGLDEIYNDPKHFHAKVGAVLIEIHRFADIKEIPKLDALYQKYAADGFSRNLVPVELCGVSVMTPSDDFNTYYIFNHLWHHFLSAGIGLRQLCDLAVFLDTHDVNKTYLEEILTSMKVMKPWQTIGSILVDYLGLSKDKMPFYVPVSRRKQERIIRRILLEGNFGHSSRMG
;
A
#
# COMPACT_ATOMS: atom_id res chain seq x y z
N PRO A 1 5.61 -12.79 10.68
CA PRO A 1 4.29 -12.41 10.10
C PRO A 1 3.13 -12.61 11.08
N GLN A 2 3.09 -13.74 11.81
CA GLN A 2 1.96 -14.10 12.70
C GLN A 2 1.71 -13.13 13.89
N LEU A 3 2.72 -12.34 14.27
CA LEU A 3 2.63 -11.36 15.35
C LEU A 3 2.38 -9.93 14.84
N ARG A 4 2.26 -9.73 13.53
CA ARG A 4 1.97 -8.42 12.96
C ARG A 4 0.50 -8.08 13.19
N GLN A 5 0.25 -7.02 13.92
CA GLN A 5 -1.10 -6.48 14.06
C GLN A 5 -1.54 -5.85 12.72
N CYS A 6 -2.69 -6.25 12.22
CA CYS A 6 -3.40 -5.59 11.14
C CYS A 6 -4.26 -4.46 11.71
N GLY A 7 -4.33 -3.31 11.04
CA GLY A 7 -5.24 -2.22 11.42
C GLY A 7 -6.59 -2.40 10.75
N ASP A 8 -6.57 -2.76 9.49
CA ASP A 8 -7.69 -2.85 8.57
C ASP A 8 -7.46 -3.95 7.54
N ILE A 9 -8.47 -4.25 6.75
CA ILE A 9 -8.41 -5.16 5.62
C ILE A 9 -8.84 -4.39 4.37
N ASP A 10 -7.93 -4.24 3.42
CA ASP A 10 -8.21 -3.62 2.13
C ASP A 10 -8.74 -4.65 1.13
N LEU A 11 -9.93 -4.42 0.59
CA LEU A 11 -10.53 -5.24 -0.45
C LEU A 11 -10.74 -4.42 -1.72
N TYR A 12 -10.04 -4.76 -2.79
CA TYR A 12 -10.23 -4.11 -4.08
C TYR A 12 -11.34 -4.80 -4.89
N VAL A 13 -12.40 -4.08 -5.20
CA VAL A 13 -13.52 -4.57 -6.00
C VAL A 13 -13.62 -3.89 -7.37
N GLY A 14 -12.98 -2.74 -7.51
CA GLY A 14 -13.03 -1.93 -8.72
C GLY A 14 -14.36 -1.20 -8.93
N GLU A 15 -14.36 -0.26 -9.86
CA GLU A 15 -15.49 0.63 -10.10
C GLU A 15 -16.78 -0.11 -10.47
N ALA A 16 -16.69 -1.08 -11.38
CA ALA A 16 -17.86 -1.80 -11.90
C ALA A 16 -18.61 -2.62 -10.84
N LYS A 17 -17.92 -3.04 -9.78
CA LYS A 17 -18.50 -3.88 -8.72
C LYS A 17 -18.72 -3.14 -7.40
N TYR A 18 -18.37 -1.87 -7.31
CA TYR A 18 -18.36 -1.10 -6.07
C TYR A 18 -19.72 -1.05 -5.36
N VAL A 19 -20.77 -0.67 -6.07
CA VAL A 19 -22.15 -0.62 -5.52
C VAL A 19 -22.67 -2.03 -5.23
N LEU A 20 -22.36 -3.02 -6.08
CA LEU A 20 -22.75 -4.41 -5.84
C LEU A 20 -22.10 -4.99 -4.59
N ALA A 21 -20.83 -4.64 -4.33
CA ALA A 21 -20.13 -5.07 -3.13
C ALA A 21 -20.77 -4.49 -1.87
N HIS A 22 -21.18 -3.21 -1.90
CA HIS A 22 -21.92 -2.60 -0.80
C HIS A 22 -23.23 -3.34 -0.50
N GLU A 23 -24.05 -3.61 -1.52
CA GLU A 23 -25.31 -4.34 -1.34
C GLU A 23 -25.08 -5.77 -0.80
N ALA A 24 -24.07 -6.47 -1.31
CA ALA A 24 -23.74 -7.82 -0.86
C ALA A 24 -23.27 -7.87 0.60
N LEU A 25 -22.55 -6.84 1.06
CA LEU A 25 -22.00 -6.80 2.40
C LEU A 25 -23.03 -6.45 3.48
N LYS A 26 -24.11 -5.73 3.17
CA LYS A 26 -25.14 -5.31 4.12
C LYS A 26 -25.67 -6.42 5.04
N SER A 27 -25.73 -7.65 4.54
CA SER A 27 -26.26 -8.78 5.31
C SER A 27 -25.22 -9.52 6.14
N VAL A 28 -23.90 -9.22 5.97
CA VAL A 28 -22.81 -9.99 6.60
C VAL A 28 -21.93 -9.16 7.51
N VAL A 29 -22.02 -7.84 7.45
CA VAL A 29 -21.23 -6.91 8.28
C VAL A 29 -22.05 -6.34 9.44
N THR A 30 -21.38 -5.88 10.49
CA THR A 30 -22.03 -5.28 11.66
C THR A 30 -22.34 -3.79 11.47
N GLU A 31 -21.50 -3.09 10.70
CA GLU A 31 -21.65 -1.68 10.34
C GLU A 31 -21.19 -1.50 8.89
N ILE A 32 -21.77 -0.57 8.16
CA ILE A 32 -21.39 -0.20 6.81
C ILE A 32 -21.74 1.27 6.54
N ASP A 33 -20.89 1.98 5.81
CA ASP A 33 -21.16 3.34 5.35
C ASP A 33 -22.45 3.40 4.51
N GLY A 34 -23.20 4.48 4.64
CA GLY A 34 -24.43 4.69 3.87
C GLY A 34 -24.16 4.92 2.37
N LEU A 35 -25.24 4.90 1.58
CA LEU A 35 -25.11 5.16 0.14
C LEU A 35 -24.60 6.57 -0.16
N ASP A 36 -24.95 7.56 0.66
CA ASP A 36 -24.49 8.93 0.47
C ASP A 36 -22.97 9.04 0.67
N GLU A 37 -22.41 8.31 1.67
CA GLU A 37 -20.96 8.25 1.88
C GLU A 37 -20.26 7.59 0.71
N ILE A 38 -20.76 6.47 0.19
CA ILE A 38 -20.11 5.78 -0.94
C ILE A 38 -20.14 6.56 -2.25
N TYR A 39 -21.10 7.46 -2.44
CA TYR A 39 -21.12 8.36 -3.60
C TYR A 39 -20.23 9.59 -3.41
N ASN A 40 -20.01 10.02 -2.16
CA ASN A 40 -19.19 11.18 -1.83
C ASN A 40 -17.72 10.84 -1.69
N ASP A 41 -17.37 9.62 -1.23
CA ASP A 41 -15.98 9.16 -1.25
C ASP A 41 -15.64 8.54 -2.61
N PRO A 42 -14.73 9.14 -3.37
CA PRO A 42 -14.36 8.62 -4.68
C PRO A 42 -13.51 7.34 -4.60
N LYS A 43 -12.93 7.01 -3.45
CA LYS A 43 -11.91 5.98 -3.32
C LYS A 43 -12.43 4.67 -2.73
N HIS A 44 -13.08 4.72 -1.58
CA HIS A 44 -13.50 3.53 -0.83
C HIS A 44 -14.67 3.84 0.09
N PHE A 45 -15.32 2.79 0.61
CA PHE A 45 -16.22 2.87 1.74
C PHE A 45 -15.77 1.90 2.84
N HIS A 46 -16.27 2.12 4.05
CA HIS A 46 -15.93 1.31 5.20
C HIS A 46 -17.06 0.36 5.56
N ALA A 47 -16.66 -0.81 6.03
CA ALA A 47 -17.52 -1.78 6.69
C ALA A 47 -16.82 -2.34 7.92
N LYS A 48 -17.57 -2.91 8.86
CA LYS A 48 -17.01 -3.57 10.04
C LYS A 48 -17.60 -4.95 10.24
N VAL A 49 -16.75 -5.88 10.67
CA VAL A 49 -17.17 -7.18 11.20
C VAL A 49 -16.65 -7.26 12.62
N GLY A 50 -17.52 -7.02 13.60
CA GLY A 50 -17.13 -6.84 14.99
C GLY A 50 -16.16 -5.66 15.16
N ALA A 51 -14.92 -5.91 15.61
CA ALA A 51 -13.89 -4.88 15.78
C ALA A 51 -12.98 -4.70 14.55
N VAL A 52 -13.17 -5.49 13.49
CA VAL A 52 -12.32 -5.44 12.30
C VAL A 52 -12.87 -4.44 11.30
N LEU A 53 -12.07 -3.44 10.96
CA LEU A 53 -12.36 -2.49 9.89
C LEU A 53 -12.00 -3.12 8.53
N ILE A 54 -12.87 -2.95 7.55
CA ILE A 54 -12.68 -3.39 6.17
C ILE A 54 -12.89 -2.16 5.29
N GLU A 55 -11.89 -1.85 4.47
CA GLU A 55 -11.98 -0.82 3.44
C GLU A 55 -12.24 -1.47 2.08
N ILE A 56 -13.35 -1.11 1.45
CA ILE A 56 -13.74 -1.66 0.15
C ILE A 56 -13.41 -0.63 -0.93
N HIS A 57 -12.38 -0.91 -1.70
CA HIS A 57 -11.79 0.02 -2.64
C HIS A 57 -12.43 -0.04 -4.04
N ARG A 58 -12.94 1.10 -4.48
CA ARG A 58 -13.28 1.38 -5.87
C ARG A 58 -12.02 1.64 -6.70
N PHE A 59 -11.12 2.47 -6.15
CA PHE A 59 -9.79 2.75 -6.68
C PHE A 59 -8.73 2.39 -5.64
N ALA A 60 -7.70 1.69 -6.06
CA ALA A 60 -6.62 1.28 -5.15
C ALA A 60 -5.88 2.48 -4.54
N ASP A 61 -5.78 3.57 -5.28
CA ASP A 61 -5.29 4.88 -4.86
C ASP A 61 -5.71 5.93 -5.89
N ILE A 62 -5.66 7.23 -5.56
CA ILE A 62 -5.95 8.34 -6.46
C ILE A 62 -4.77 9.30 -6.43
N LYS A 63 -4.29 9.72 -7.60
CA LYS A 63 -3.18 10.67 -7.72
C LYS A 63 -3.69 12.07 -8.02
N GLU A 64 -3.11 13.07 -7.35
CA GLU A 64 -3.47 14.48 -7.53
C GLU A 64 -3.25 14.99 -8.96
N ILE A 65 -2.26 14.42 -9.68
CA ILE A 65 -1.95 14.80 -11.06
C ILE A 65 -2.76 13.91 -12.02
N PRO A 66 -3.75 14.44 -12.77
CA PRO A 66 -4.67 13.63 -13.59
C PRO A 66 -3.97 12.68 -14.57
N LYS A 67 -2.86 13.12 -15.18
CA LYS A 67 -2.09 12.28 -16.11
C LYS A 67 -1.41 11.10 -15.40
N LEU A 68 -0.92 11.30 -14.19
CA LEU A 68 -0.33 10.22 -13.39
C LEU A 68 -1.43 9.34 -12.82
N ASP A 69 -2.58 9.91 -12.47
CA ASP A 69 -3.73 9.13 -12.01
C ASP A 69 -4.22 8.18 -13.11
N ALA A 70 -4.48 8.67 -14.31
CA ALA A 70 -4.90 7.83 -15.43
C ALA A 70 -3.90 6.68 -15.71
N LEU A 71 -2.60 6.96 -15.60
CA LEU A 71 -1.57 5.94 -15.75
C LEU A 71 -1.59 4.94 -14.59
N TYR A 72 -1.72 5.42 -13.36
CA TYR A 72 -1.81 4.56 -12.17
C TYR A 72 -3.03 3.65 -12.24
N GLN A 73 -4.22 4.18 -12.59
CA GLN A 73 -5.43 3.37 -12.72
C GLN A 73 -5.27 2.25 -13.76
N LYS A 74 -4.52 2.48 -14.83
CA LYS A 74 -4.19 1.45 -15.82
C LYS A 74 -3.34 0.32 -15.19
N TYR A 75 -2.27 0.67 -14.45
CA TYR A 75 -1.45 -0.32 -13.75
C TYR A 75 -2.24 -1.07 -12.67
N ALA A 76 -3.07 -0.35 -11.92
CA ALA A 76 -3.91 -0.93 -10.86
C ALA A 76 -4.96 -1.89 -11.44
N ALA A 77 -5.66 -1.49 -12.50
CA ALA A 77 -6.64 -2.35 -13.16
C ALA A 77 -6.01 -3.64 -13.70
N ASP A 78 -4.81 -3.56 -14.26
CA ASP A 78 -4.06 -4.72 -14.73
C ASP A 78 -3.57 -5.59 -13.55
N GLY A 79 -2.99 -4.98 -12.52
CA GLY A 79 -2.44 -5.66 -11.34
C GLY A 79 -3.49 -6.35 -10.46
N PHE A 80 -4.70 -5.80 -10.38
CA PHE A 80 -5.83 -6.38 -9.63
C PHE A 80 -6.78 -7.25 -10.46
N SER A 81 -6.53 -7.45 -11.75
CA SER A 81 -7.36 -8.31 -12.63
C SER A 81 -6.61 -9.42 -13.30
N ARG A 82 -5.30 -9.28 -13.50
CA ARG A 82 -4.46 -10.26 -14.19
C ARG A 82 -3.42 -10.84 -13.25
N ASN A 83 -3.08 -12.11 -13.51
CA ASN A 83 -2.04 -12.82 -12.78
C ASN A 83 -2.23 -12.82 -11.26
N LEU A 84 -3.49 -12.82 -10.80
CA LEU A 84 -3.80 -12.93 -9.39
C LEU A 84 -3.32 -14.29 -8.85
N VAL A 85 -2.81 -14.25 -7.61
CA VAL A 85 -2.28 -15.45 -6.92
C VAL A 85 -3.23 -15.81 -5.79
N PRO A 86 -3.70 -17.07 -5.70
CA PRO A 86 -4.48 -17.52 -4.56
C PRO A 86 -3.57 -17.66 -3.32
N VAL A 87 -4.02 -17.13 -2.22
CA VAL A 87 -3.40 -17.28 -0.89
C VAL A 87 -4.40 -17.93 0.05
N GLU A 88 -4.00 -19.02 0.68
CA GLU A 88 -4.82 -19.72 1.67
C GLU A 88 -4.72 -19.04 3.03
N LEU A 89 -5.84 -18.50 3.51
CA LEU A 89 -5.97 -17.87 4.81
C LEU A 89 -7.06 -18.57 5.62
N CYS A 90 -6.68 -19.27 6.68
CA CYS A 90 -7.60 -19.96 7.58
C CYS A 90 -8.60 -20.88 6.84
N GLY A 91 -8.16 -21.58 5.80
CA GLY A 91 -8.99 -22.49 4.99
C GLY A 91 -9.86 -21.79 3.93
N VAL A 92 -9.64 -20.51 3.71
CA VAL A 92 -10.30 -19.74 2.64
C VAL A 92 -9.25 -19.27 1.64
N SER A 93 -9.49 -19.50 0.35
CA SER A 93 -8.64 -19.00 -0.73
C SER A 93 -9.00 -17.56 -1.07
N VAL A 94 -8.04 -16.67 -0.94
CA VAL A 94 -8.18 -15.23 -1.24
C VAL A 94 -7.26 -14.88 -2.40
N MET A 95 -7.79 -14.18 -3.39
CA MET A 95 -7.00 -13.72 -4.54
C MET A 95 -6.23 -12.46 -4.17
N THR A 96 -4.91 -12.48 -4.38
CA THR A 96 -4.01 -11.34 -4.16
C THR A 96 -3.32 -10.94 -5.47
N PRO A 97 -2.85 -9.69 -5.60
CA PRO A 97 -2.00 -9.31 -6.72
C PRO A 97 -0.75 -10.18 -6.82
N SER A 98 -0.22 -10.34 -8.03
CA SER A 98 1.10 -10.98 -8.21
C SER A 98 2.20 -10.20 -7.49
N ASP A 99 3.30 -10.88 -7.16
CA ASP A 99 4.47 -10.26 -6.51
C ASP A 99 5.02 -9.08 -7.31
N ASP A 100 4.96 -9.14 -8.63
CA ASP A 100 5.41 -8.07 -9.53
C ASP A 100 4.67 -6.75 -9.28
N PHE A 101 3.33 -6.78 -9.27
CA PHE A 101 2.55 -5.58 -9.00
C PHE A 101 2.55 -5.24 -7.51
N ASN A 102 2.49 -6.24 -6.63
CA ASN A 102 2.44 -6.08 -5.20
C ASN A 102 3.69 -5.37 -4.65
N THR A 103 4.87 -5.64 -5.22
CA THR A 103 6.11 -4.92 -4.89
C THR A 103 5.94 -3.40 -5.05
N TYR A 104 5.39 -2.96 -6.17
CA TYR A 104 5.13 -1.55 -6.40
C TYR A 104 3.97 -1.05 -5.52
N TYR A 105 2.90 -1.82 -5.37
CA TYR A 105 1.73 -1.42 -4.60
C TYR A 105 2.03 -1.16 -3.14
N ILE A 106 2.77 -2.05 -2.46
CA ILE A 106 3.21 -1.87 -1.07
C ILE A 106 4.03 -0.59 -0.92
N PHE A 107 4.99 -0.35 -1.84
CA PHE A 107 5.77 0.88 -1.84
C PHE A 107 4.91 2.11 -2.10
N ASN A 108 4.02 2.07 -3.08
CA ASN A 108 3.13 3.18 -3.41
C ASN A 108 2.23 3.56 -2.23
N HIS A 109 1.66 2.57 -1.56
CA HIS A 109 0.82 2.75 -0.37
C HIS A 109 1.62 3.39 0.78
N LEU A 110 2.80 2.85 1.08
CA LEU A 110 3.74 3.42 2.05
C LEU A 110 4.09 4.87 1.70
N TRP A 111 4.44 5.15 0.44
CA TRP A 111 4.86 6.48 -0.01
C TRP A 111 3.71 7.49 0.03
N HIS A 112 2.50 7.09 -0.36
CA HIS A 112 1.30 7.91 -0.26
C HIS A 112 1.06 8.33 1.20
N HIS A 113 1.04 7.38 2.13
CA HIS A 113 0.86 7.68 3.54
C HIS A 113 2.00 8.52 4.13
N PHE A 114 3.24 8.26 3.74
CA PHE A 114 4.38 9.08 4.18
C PHE A 114 4.21 10.57 3.80
N LEU A 115 3.61 10.84 2.64
CA LEU A 115 3.39 12.23 2.19
C LEU A 115 2.17 12.87 2.84
N SER A 116 1.10 12.12 3.12
CA SER A 116 -0.21 12.65 3.53
C SER A 116 -0.48 12.55 5.03
N ALA A 117 -0.31 11.38 5.63
CA ALA A 117 -0.79 11.08 6.97
C ALA A 117 0.31 10.64 7.96
N GLY A 118 1.54 10.40 7.45
CA GLY A 118 2.62 9.78 8.23
C GLY A 118 2.54 8.25 8.22
N ILE A 119 3.69 7.62 8.47
CA ILE A 119 3.85 6.15 8.57
C ILE A 119 4.62 5.78 9.84
N GLY A 120 4.45 4.54 10.28
CA GLY A 120 5.31 3.94 11.30
C GLY A 120 6.44 3.10 10.69
N LEU A 121 7.37 2.67 11.54
CA LEU A 121 8.45 1.75 11.13
C LEU A 121 7.91 0.42 10.58
N ARG A 122 6.70 0.03 11.00
CA ARG A 122 6.06 -1.22 10.58
C ARG A 122 5.91 -1.31 9.06
N GLN A 123 5.47 -0.24 8.40
CA GLN A 123 5.31 -0.21 6.94
C GLN A 123 6.66 -0.35 6.20
N LEU A 124 7.75 0.18 6.77
CA LEU A 124 9.09 -0.06 6.24
C LEU A 124 9.51 -1.52 6.41
N CYS A 125 9.22 -2.11 7.57
CA CYS A 125 9.50 -3.53 7.83
C CYS A 125 8.70 -4.44 6.89
N ASP A 126 7.43 -4.14 6.63
CA ASP A 126 6.60 -4.89 5.69
C ASP A 126 7.23 -4.93 4.29
N LEU A 127 7.68 -3.78 3.78
CA LEU A 127 8.36 -3.72 2.48
C LEU A 127 9.70 -4.46 2.49
N ALA A 128 10.49 -4.33 3.57
CA ALA A 128 11.77 -5.03 3.70
C ALA A 128 11.59 -6.55 3.70
N VAL A 129 10.64 -7.06 4.49
CA VAL A 129 10.32 -8.51 4.55
C VAL A 129 9.80 -9.01 3.19
N PHE A 130 8.95 -8.23 2.53
CA PHE A 130 8.45 -8.60 1.21
C PHE A 130 9.60 -8.75 0.20
N LEU A 131 10.50 -7.77 0.12
CA LEU A 131 11.67 -7.81 -0.78
C LEU A 131 12.67 -8.90 -0.42
N ASP A 132 12.79 -9.27 0.85
CA ASP A 132 13.67 -10.36 1.28
C ASP A 132 13.15 -11.74 0.89
N THR A 133 11.83 -11.92 0.90
CA THR A 133 11.17 -13.23 0.76
C THR A 133 10.60 -13.51 -0.63
N HIS A 134 10.46 -12.50 -1.50
CA HIS A 134 9.87 -12.65 -2.82
C HIS A 134 10.86 -12.25 -3.91
N ASP A 135 10.74 -12.88 -5.07
CA ASP A 135 11.51 -12.50 -6.25
C ASP A 135 10.80 -11.35 -6.98
N VAL A 136 11.57 -10.34 -7.37
CA VAL A 136 11.06 -9.13 -7.99
C VAL A 136 11.38 -9.11 -9.48
N ASN A 137 10.38 -8.93 -10.32
CA ASN A 137 10.58 -8.64 -11.73
C ASN A 137 11.11 -7.22 -11.91
N LYS A 138 12.45 -7.11 -12.01
CA LYS A 138 13.13 -5.81 -12.08
C LYS A 138 12.72 -4.99 -13.31
N THR A 139 12.46 -5.63 -14.45
CA THR A 139 12.06 -4.93 -15.67
C THR A 139 10.70 -4.25 -15.50
N TYR A 140 9.72 -4.99 -14.97
CA TYR A 140 8.39 -4.43 -14.69
C TYR A 140 8.44 -3.33 -13.62
N LEU A 141 9.21 -3.55 -12.54
CA LEU A 141 9.36 -2.58 -11.47
C LEU A 141 10.03 -1.29 -11.97
N GLU A 142 11.06 -1.39 -12.82
CA GLU A 142 11.73 -0.22 -13.42
C GLU A 142 10.79 0.60 -14.28
N GLU A 143 10.01 -0.07 -15.12
CA GLU A 143 9.02 0.56 -15.98
C GLU A 143 8.01 1.37 -15.16
N ILE A 144 7.39 0.76 -14.14
CA ILE A 144 6.35 1.42 -13.34
C ILE A 144 6.93 2.55 -12.48
N LEU A 145 8.09 2.36 -11.82
CA LEU A 145 8.74 3.40 -11.01
C LEU A 145 9.14 4.62 -11.84
N THR A 146 9.61 4.38 -13.07
CA THR A 146 10.01 5.44 -14.01
C THR A 146 8.78 6.18 -14.53
N SER A 147 7.77 5.47 -14.98
CA SER A 147 6.52 6.01 -15.52
C SER A 147 5.78 6.84 -14.48
N MET A 148 5.73 6.36 -13.25
CA MET A 148 5.12 7.05 -12.12
C MET A 148 6.01 8.13 -11.48
N LYS A 149 7.25 8.30 -11.97
CA LYS A 149 8.24 9.30 -11.51
C LYS A 149 8.63 9.14 -10.03
N VAL A 150 8.62 7.93 -9.52
CA VAL A 150 8.92 7.63 -8.12
C VAL A 150 10.22 6.83 -7.91
N MET A 151 11.08 6.71 -8.92
CA MET A 151 12.36 6.01 -8.79
C MET A 151 13.26 6.59 -7.68
N LYS A 152 13.36 7.91 -7.56
CA LYS A 152 14.16 8.54 -6.49
C LYS A 152 13.58 8.30 -5.08
N PRO A 153 12.27 8.43 -4.83
CA PRO A 153 11.64 7.97 -3.60
C PRO A 153 11.92 6.49 -3.29
N TRP A 154 11.74 5.60 -4.26
CA TRP A 154 12.07 4.18 -4.12
C TRP A 154 13.50 3.95 -3.64
N GLN A 155 14.48 4.54 -4.33
CA GLN A 155 15.90 4.44 -3.95
C GLN A 155 16.18 5.00 -2.56
N THR A 156 15.48 6.08 -2.18
CA THR A 156 15.67 6.70 -0.86
C THR A 156 15.11 5.81 0.25
N ILE A 157 13.93 5.26 0.10
CA ILE A 157 13.37 4.28 1.04
C ILE A 157 14.23 3.03 1.05
N GLY A 158 14.61 2.50 -0.12
CA GLY A 158 15.47 1.33 -0.23
C GLY A 158 16.80 1.46 0.49
N SER A 159 17.43 2.65 0.45
CA SER A 159 18.64 2.87 1.22
C SER A 159 18.41 2.78 2.75
N ILE A 160 17.23 3.18 3.22
CA ILE A 160 16.85 3.03 4.63
C ILE A 160 16.61 1.55 4.98
N LEU A 161 15.94 0.80 4.10
CA LEU A 161 15.74 -0.65 4.33
C LEU A 161 17.07 -1.39 4.45
N VAL A 162 18.04 -1.05 3.62
CA VAL A 162 19.39 -1.67 3.66
C VAL A 162 20.18 -1.22 4.88
N ASP A 163 20.32 0.08 5.10
CA ASP A 163 21.28 0.63 6.06
C ASP A 163 20.77 0.58 7.52
N TYR A 164 19.45 0.52 7.74
CA TYR A 164 18.84 0.55 9.08
C TYR A 164 18.03 -0.70 9.43
N LEU A 165 17.46 -1.40 8.44
CA LEU A 165 16.63 -2.59 8.70
C LEU A 165 17.33 -3.89 8.30
N GLY A 166 18.52 -3.81 7.72
CA GLY A 166 19.36 -4.98 7.41
C GLY A 166 18.95 -5.76 6.16
N LEU A 167 18.11 -5.17 5.29
CA LEU A 167 17.85 -5.78 3.98
C LEU A 167 19.14 -5.91 3.19
N SER A 168 19.43 -7.08 2.61
CA SER A 168 20.60 -7.26 1.79
C SER A 168 20.55 -6.41 0.51
N LYS A 169 21.69 -5.85 0.09
CA LYS A 169 21.76 -4.97 -1.09
C LYS A 169 21.33 -5.65 -2.38
N ASP A 170 21.60 -6.93 -2.52
CA ASP A 170 21.22 -7.75 -3.67
C ASP A 170 19.71 -7.99 -3.72
N LYS A 171 19.02 -7.93 -2.58
CA LYS A 171 17.55 -8.01 -2.46
C LYS A 171 16.86 -6.67 -2.70
N MET A 172 17.60 -5.54 -2.72
CA MET A 172 17.02 -4.23 -2.98
C MET A 172 17.19 -3.84 -4.45
N PRO A 173 16.13 -3.92 -5.29
CA PRO A 173 16.21 -3.50 -6.69
C PRO A 173 16.55 -2.02 -6.82
N PHE A 174 17.46 -1.69 -7.74
CA PHE A 174 17.90 -0.32 -8.02
C PHE A 174 18.49 0.40 -6.81
N TYR A 175 19.11 -0.34 -5.89
CA TYR A 175 19.78 0.25 -4.75
C TYR A 175 20.80 1.34 -5.17
N VAL A 176 20.69 2.49 -4.51
CA VAL A 176 21.64 3.59 -4.63
C VAL A 176 21.94 4.10 -3.22
N PRO A 177 23.20 4.27 -2.83
CA PRO A 177 23.53 4.82 -1.53
C PRO A 177 23.03 6.28 -1.45
N VAL A 178 22.29 6.58 -0.39
CA VAL A 178 21.77 7.91 -0.10
C VAL A 178 22.52 8.48 1.11
N SER A 179 22.75 9.79 1.14
CA SER A 179 23.48 10.41 2.25
C SER A 179 22.78 10.14 3.60
N ARG A 180 23.56 9.80 4.61
CA ARG A 180 23.07 9.51 5.97
C ARG A 180 22.18 10.63 6.52
N ARG A 181 22.56 11.89 6.29
CA ARG A 181 21.75 13.05 6.69
C ARG A 181 20.34 13.02 6.11
N LYS A 182 20.17 12.57 4.86
CA LYS A 182 18.83 12.47 4.23
C LYS A 182 18.04 11.31 4.83
N GLN A 183 18.67 10.15 5.03
CA GLN A 183 18.04 8.99 5.65
C GLN A 183 17.57 9.33 7.08
N GLU A 184 18.45 9.90 7.91
CA GLU A 184 18.13 10.28 9.29
C GLU A 184 16.98 11.29 9.37
N ARG A 185 16.89 12.25 8.44
CA ARG A 185 15.76 13.17 8.37
C ARG A 185 14.44 12.44 8.14
N ILE A 186 14.40 11.47 7.25
CA ILE A 186 13.20 10.68 6.95
C ILE A 186 12.84 9.79 8.15
N ILE A 187 13.81 9.07 8.70
CA ILE A 187 13.60 8.24 9.89
C ILE A 187 13.09 9.08 11.06
N ARG A 188 13.70 10.24 11.31
CA ARG A 188 13.26 11.14 12.37
C ARG A 188 11.80 11.59 12.16
N ARG A 189 11.44 11.93 10.92
CA ARG A 189 10.05 12.27 10.59
C ARG A 189 9.10 11.10 10.91
N ILE A 190 9.44 9.89 10.48
CA ILE A 190 8.65 8.68 10.75
C ILE A 190 8.49 8.45 12.27
N LEU A 191 9.56 8.60 13.04
CA LEU A 191 9.53 8.39 14.49
C LEU A 191 8.73 9.47 15.25
N LEU A 192 8.72 10.71 14.74
CA LEU A 192 8.01 11.82 15.37
C LEU A 192 6.53 11.87 15.00
N GLU A 193 6.21 11.64 13.74
CA GLU A 193 4.82 11.71 13.25
C GLU A 193 4.05 10.42 13.53
N GLY A 194 4.75 9.25 13.55
CA GLY A 194 4.15 7.95 13.78
C GLY A 194 3.09 7.59 12.74
N ASN A 195 2.30 6.56 13.01
CA ASN A 195 1.13 6.24 12.20
C ASN A 195 0.09 7.36 12.33
N PHE A 196 -0.33 7.90 11.19
CA PHE A 196 -1.38 8.93 11.07
C PHE A 196 -1.07 10.28 11.74
N GLY A 197 0.20 10.63 11.91
CA GLY A 197 0.60 11.98 12.36
C GLY A 197 0.08 12.39 13.75
N HIS A 198 -0.29 11.44 14.60
CA HIS A 198 -0.92 11.70 15.89
C HIS A 198 -0.01 12.37 16.93
N SER A 199 1.30 12.40 16.73
CA SER A 199 2.25 12.95 17.70
C SER A 199 2.63 14.42 17.51
N SER A 200 2.28 15.05 16.39
CA SER A 200 2.68 16.44 16.10
C SER A 200 1.69 17.51 16.59
N ARG A 201 0.61 17.14 17.29
CA ARG A 201 -0.37 18.09 17.84
C ARG A 201 -0.24 18.38 19.35
N MET A 202 0.85 17.93 19.96
CA MET A 202 1.17 18.31 21.35
C MET A 202 2.46 19.15 21.36
N GLY A 203 2.32 20.42 21.07
CA GLY A 203 3.34 21.44 21.17
C GLY A 203 2.72 22.81 21.02
#